data_67dd4ad97fcd9e84dcc461298e7e256f
#
_entry.id   67dd4ad97fcd9e84dcc461298e7e256f
#
_cell.length_a   1.000
_cell.length_b   1.000
_cell.length_c   1.000
_cell.angle_alpha   90.00
_cell.angle_beta   90.00
_cell.angle_gamma   90.00
#
_symmetry.space_group_name_H-M   'P 1'
#
loop_
_entity.id
_entity.type
_entity.pdbx_description
1 polymer ?
#
loop_
_entity_poly.entity_id
_entity_poly.type
_entity_poly.pdbx_seq_one_letter_code
_entity_poly.pdbx_strand_id
1 'polypeptide(L)'
;MTRNIIIGSRGSELALWQANYVKDQLKSIGLSSTIKIIKTKGDQIQHLSFDKIEGKGFFTKEIENELLSNKIDLAVHSLKDLETNQPEGLCIAAVPTRENPADCLLINSKGFDRKQDLNLKDSAVVGTSSARRKNQLLFFREDLQLRDLRGNVPTRVDKLRKGEYDAIVLAKAGLNRLNIDLKEFHVVNLSPHVFIPAPAQGALGLQVREEDDFLKEQLKKLNDTNTSDSVHFERAILNQLGGGCHSPFGAYSALDNVGNRHIWVTSSGEVNDIPTRCFGSNEIV
;
A
#
# COMPACT_ATOMS: atom_id res chain seq x y z
N MET A 1 20.73 -23.34 -20.29
CA MET A 1 20.36 -23.29 -18.85
C MET A 1 19.44 -22.11 -18.66
N THR A 2 18.26 -22.30 -18.11
CA THR A 2 17.32 -21.19 -17.78
C THR A 2 17.93 -20.42 -16.60
N ARG A 3 18.04 -19.08 -16.72
CA ARG A 3 18.50 -18.19 -15.64
C ARG A 3 17.60 -18.35 -14.42
N ASN A 4 18.16 -18.60 -13.25
CA ASN A 4 17.42 -18.59 -11.99
C ASN A 4 17.34 -17.15 -11.47
N ILE A 5 16.13 -16.65 -11.25
CA ILE A 5 15.87 -15.27 -10.85
C ILE A 5 15.95 -15.15 -9.32
N ILE A 6 16.81 -14.28 -8.81
CA ILE A 6 16.92 -14.00 -7.37
C ILE A 6 15.96 -12.84 -7.03
N ILE A 7 14.90 -13.16 -6.28
CA ILE A 7 13.90 -12.20 -5.81
C ILE A 7 14.35 -11.64 -4.47
N GLY A 8 14.58 -10.34 -4.38
CA GLY A 8 14.82 -9.63 -3.12
C GLY A 8 13.51 -9.26 -2.42
N SER A 9 13.42 -9.53 -1.13
CA SER A 9 12.27 -9.20 -0.31
C SER A 9 12.66 -8.91 1.13
N ARG A 10 11.82 -8.13 1.84
CA ARG A 10 11.90 -8.00 3.30
C ARG A 10 11.48 -9.30 3.98
N GLY A 11 11.86 -9.45 5.26
CA GLY A 11 11.52 -10.65 6.05
C GLY A 11 10.15 -10.62 6.73
N SER A 12 9.32 -9.58 6.55
CA SER A 12 7.97 -9.56 7.15
C SER A 12 7.04 -10.58 6.47
N GLU A 13 6.08 -11.14 7.21
CA GLU A 13 5.12 -12.12 6.67
C GLU A 13 4.44 -11.64 5.39
N LEU A 14 4.01 -10.36 5.36
CA LEU A 14 3.38 -9.78 4.17
C LEU A 14 4.35 -9.67 3.00
N ALA A 15 5.60 -9.26 3.23
CA ALA A 15 6.60 -9.17 2.17
C ALA A 15 6.97 -10.56 1.62
N LEU A 16 7.10 -11.55 2.48
CA LEU A 16 7.34 -12.94 2.07
C LEU A 16 6.16 -13.53 1.30
N TRP A 17 4.93 -13.23 1.71
CA TRP A 17 3.75 -13.60 0.93
C TRP A 17 3.80 -13.01 -0.49
N GLN A 18 4.12 -11.71 -0.60
CA GLN A 18 4.22 -11.02 -1.88
C GLN A 18 5.33 -11.60 -2.77
N ALA A 19 6.49 -11.90 -2.19
CA ALA A 19 7.60 -12.53 -2.91
C ALA A 19 7.27 -13.95 -3.38
N ASN A 20 6.57 -14.74 -2.56
CA ASN A 20 6.12 -16.08 -2.95
C ASN A 20 5.06 -16.03 -4.04
N TYR A 21 4.10 -15.10 -3.96
CA TYR A 21 3.12 -14.88 -5.02
C TYR A 21 3.82 -14.59 -6.37
N VAL A 22 4.82 -13.70 -6.39
CA VAL A 22 5.57 -13.38 -7.61
C VAL A 22 6.43 -14.57 -8.06
N LYS A 23 7.01 -15.34 -7.14
CA LYS A 23 7.72 -16.57 -7.44
C LYS A 23 6.84 -17.60 -8.18
N ASP A 24 5.59 -17.75 -7.74
CA ASP A 24 4.62 -18.63 -8.40
C ASP A 24 4.22 -18.12 -9.78
N GLN A 25 4.05 -16.79 -9.92
CA GLN A 25 3.81 -16.15 -11.22
C GLN A 25 4.99 -16.36 -12.20
N LEU A 26 6.23 -16.20 -11.74
CA LEU A 26 7.42 -16.49 -12.55
C LEU A 26 7.48 -17.95 -13.00
N LYS A 27 7.13 -18.87 -12.11
CA LYS A 27 7.05 -20.30 -12.42
C LYS A 27 6.02 -20.58 -13.52
N SER A 28 4.86 -19.91 -13.51
CA SER A 28 3.81 -20.07 -14.52
C SER A 28 4.25 -19.65 -15.91
N ILE A 29 5.24 -18.77 -16.02
CA ILE A 29 5.85 -18.34 -17.30
C ILE A 29 7.16 -19.04 -17.62
N GLY A 30 7.50 -20.14 -16.89
CA GLY A 30 8.65 -21.00 -17.15
C GLY A 30 9.98 -20.50 -16.55
N LEU A 31 9.97 -19.53 -15.63
CA LEU A 31 11.17 -19.03 -14.96
C LEU A 31 11.32 -19.66 -13.56
N SER A 32 12.52 -20.15 -13.25
CA SER A 32 12.87 -20.55 -11.90
C SER A 32 13.30 -19.34 -11.08
N SER A 33 12.97 -19.34 -9.79
CA SER A 33 13.36 -18.24 -8.91
C SER A 33 13.58 -18.68 -7.47
N THR A 34 14.42 -17.93 -6.75
CA THR A 34 14.70 -18.10 -5.32
C THR A 34 14.50 -16.76 -4.60
N ILE A 35 14.10 -16.81 -3.33
CA ILE A 35 13.87 -15.60 -2.52
C ILE A 35 15.09 -15.35 -1.63
N LYS A 36 15.63 -14.14 -1.68
CA LYS A 36 16.67 -13.62 -0.79
C LYS A 36 16.06 -12.59 0.16
N ILE A 37 16.13 -12.86 1.46
CA ILE A 37 15.66 -11.94 2.50
C ILE A 37 16.71 -10.85 2.72
N ILE A 38 16.29 -9.60 2.64
CA ILE A 38 17.10 -8.41 2.85
C ILE A 38 16.57 -7.66 4.07
N LYS A 39 17.44 -7.42 5.05
CA LYS A 39 17.08 -6.61 6.23
C LYS A 39 17.20 -5.15 5.88
N THR A 40 16.14 -4.39 6.12
CA THR A 40 16.12 -2.93 5.88
C THR A 40 16.23 -2.15 7.19
N LYS A 41 16.66 -0.90 7.11
CA LYS A 41 16.68 0.01 8.27
C LYS A 41 15.29 0.17 8.87
N GLY A 42 14.25 0.21 8.04
CA GLY A 42 12.87 0.29 8.49
C GLY A 42 12.42 -0.90 9.33
N ASP A 43 13.01 -2.09 9.14
CA ASP A 43 12.72 -3.27 9.97
C ASP A 43 13.38 -3.18 11.35
N GLN A 44 14.46 -2.43 11.49
CA GLN A 44 15.22 -2.28 12.74
C GLN A 44 14.65 -1.16 13.62
N ILE A 45 14.06 -0.12 13.04
CA ILE A 45 13.57 1.07 13.74
C ILE A 45 12.07 0.93 14.05
N GLN A 46 11.73 0.15 15.09
CA GLN A 46 10.34 -0.04 15.51
C GLN A 46 9.83 1.07 16.47
N HIS A 47 10.72 1.90 17.02
CA HIS A 47 10.40 2.81 18.13
C HIS A 47 10.23 4.28 17.72
N LEU A 48 10.67 4.70 16.52
CA LEU A 48 10.59 6.11 16.09
C LEU A 48 9.33 6.37 15.25
N SER A 49 8.73 7.56 15.40
CA SER A 49 7.61 8.00 14.58
C SER A 49 8.05 8.26 13.14
N PHE A 50 7.28 7.82 12.13
CA PHE A 50 7.59 8.08 10.72
C PHE A 50 7.67 9.59 10.43
N ASP A 51 6.89 10.41 11.15
CA ASP A 51 6.90 11.87 11.03
C ASP A 51 8.21 12.51 11.54
N LYS A 52 9.00 11.75 12.32
CA LYS A 52 10.30 12.19 12.88
C LYS A 52 11.50 11.55 12.22
N ILE A 53 11.28 10.70 11.24
CA ILE A 53 12.34 10.03 10.51
C ILE A 53 12.56 10.78 9.21
N GLU A 54 13.55 11.67 9.18
CA GLU A 54 14.00 12.31 7.95
C GLU A 54 14.67 11.27 7.05
N GLY A 55 14.14 11.09 5.83
CA GLY A 55 14.75 10.28 4.77
C GLY A 55 13.72 9.48 3.98
N LYS A 56 13.95 9.43 2.66
CA LYS A 56 13.18 8.65 1.71
C LYS A 56 13.72 7.21 1.66
N GLY A 57 12.87 6.24 1.31
CA GLY A 57 13.32 4.88 1.01
C GLY A 57 13.67 3.98 2.20
N PHE A 58 13.10 4.18 3.40
CA PHE A 58 13.41 3.38 4.61
C PHE A 58 13.24 1.87 4.45
N PHE A 59 12.37 1.44 3.55
CA PHE A 59 12.07 0.03 3.33
C PHE A 59 12.55 -0.49 1.98
N THR A 60 13.08 0.39 1.11
CA THR A 60 13.41 0.04 -0.28
C THR A 60 14.88 0.19 -0.58
N LYS A 61 15.60 1.14 0.04
CA LYS A 61 16.96 1.50 -0.30
C LYS A 61 17.97 0.34 -0.27
N GLU A 62 17.91 -0.52 0.75
CA GLU A 62 18.80 -1.68 0.83
C GLU A 62 18.49 -2.69 -0.28
N ILE A 63 17.21 -2.87 -0.64
CA ILE A 63 16.79 -3.77 -1.73
C ILE A 63 17.23 -3.19 -3.08
N GLU A 64 17.06 -1.89 -3.29
CA GLU A 64 17.50 -1.17 -4.50
C GLU A 64 19.02 -1.24 -4.67
N ASN A 65 19.79 -1.11 -3.58
CA ASN A 65 21.24 -1.28 -3.61
C ASN A 65 21.64 -2.72 -3.99
N GLU A 66 20.91 -3.72 -3.55
CA GLU A 66 21.15 -5.13 -3.93
C GLU A 66 20.80 -5.38 -5.41
N LEU A 67 19.78 -4.70 -5.97
CA LEU A 67 19.48 -4.71 -7.40
C LEU A 67 20.63 -4.09 -8.20
N LEU A 68 21.05 -2.88 -7.86
CA LEU A 68 22.12 -2.14 -8.54
C LEU A 68 23.48 -2.86 -8.48
N SER A 69 23.73 -3.60 -7.37
CA SER A 69 24.96 -4.39 -7.20
C SER A 69 24.89 -5.81 -7.77
N ASN A 70 23.85 -6.15 -8.54
CA ASN A 70 23.65 -7.47 -9.15
C ASN A 70 23.58 -8.65 -8.14
N LYS A 71 23.22 -8.39 -6.88
CA LYS A 71 23.06 -9.42 -5.85
C LYS A 71 21.67 -10.02 -5.82
N ILE A 72 20.70 -9.35 -6.44
CA ILE A 72 19.34 -9.82 -6.76
C ILE A 72 18.99 -9.37 -8.19
N ASP A 73 18.00 -10.01 -8.78
CA ASP A 73 17.54 -9.69 -10.14
C ASP A 73 16.22 -8.93 -10.15
N LEU A 74 15.38 -9.17 -9.16
CA LEU A 74 14.02 -8.65 -9.05
C LEU A 74 13.73 -8.25 -7.61
N ALA A 75 13.16 -7.07 -7.40
CA ALA A 75 12.59 -6.66 -6.12
C ALA A 75 11.06 -6.62 -6.19
N VAL A 76 10.41 -7.10 -5.14
CA VAL A 76 8.95 -7.08 -5.01
C VAL A 76 8.56 -6.10 -3.92
N HIS A 77 7.80 -5.08 -4.30
CA HIS A 77 7.37 -4.01 -3.40
C HIS A 77 5.85 -3.91 -3.31
N SER A 78 5.34 -3.56 -2.13
CA SER A 78 4.04 -2.89 -2.05
C SER A 78 4.19 -1.53 -2.72
N LEU A 79 3.56 -1.31 -3.87
CA LEU A 79 3.87 -0.16 -4.74
C LEU A 79 3.57 1.21 -4.10
N LYS A 80 2.65 1.26 -3.14
CA LYS A 80 2.34 2.46 -2.35
C LYS A 80 3.50 2.92 -1.45
N ASP A 81 4.41 2.01 -1.10
CA ASP A 81 5.54 2.27 -0.20
C ASP A 81 6.83 2.60 -0.99
N LEU A 82 6.80 2.44 -2.33
CA LEU A 82 7.90 2.73 -3.24
C LEU A 82 7.81 4.18 -3.72
N GLU A 83 8.94 4.89 -3.72
CA GLU A 83 8.99 6.27 -4.20
C GLU A 83 8.51 6.41 -5.65
N THR A 84 7.88 7.56 -5.97
CA THR A 84 7.36 7.82 -7.33
C THR A 84 8.48 7.91 -8.36
N ASN A 85 9.58 8.56 -8.00
CA ASN A 85 10.77 8.64 -8.84
C ASN A 85 11.70 7.47 -8.51
N GLN A 86 12.02 6.66 -9.51
CA GLN A 86 12.93 5.54 -9.32
C GLN A 86 14.38 6.02 -9.28
N PRO A 87 15.27 5.35 -8.51
CA PRO A 87 16.71 5.57 -8.62
C PRO A 87 17.19 5.32 -10.05
N GLU A 88 18.23 6.07 -10.46
CA GLU A 88 18.90 5.86 -11.76
C GLU A 88 19.35 4.40 -11.91
N GLY A 89 19.11 3.82 -13.06
CA GLY A 89 19.42 2.42 -13.39
C GLY A 89 18.36 1.40 -12.91
N LEU A 90 17.26 1.84 -12.29
CA LEU A 90 16.15 0.96 -11.88
C LEU A 90 14.82 1.39 -12.51
N CYS A 91 13.99 0.41 -12.85
CA CYS A 91 12.64 0.65 -13.35
C CYS A 91 11.62 -0.35 -12.78
N ILE A 92 10.34 0.03 -12.80
CA ILE A 92 9.22 -0.88 -12.53
C ILE A 92 8.89 -1.56 -13.86
N ALA A 93 9.23 -2.84 -13.99
CA ALA A 93 9.06 -3.60 -15.23
C ALA A 93 7.64 -4.15 -15.39
N ALA A 94 6.93 -4.39 -14.28
CA ALA A 94 5.55 -4.86 -14.33
C ALA A 94 4.79 -4.53 -13.03
N VAL A 95 3.48 -4.41 -13.17
CA VAL A 95 2.51 -4.29 -12.08
C VAL A 95 1.48 -5.39 -12.29
N PRO A 96 1.52 -6.48 -11.51
CA PRO A 96 0.49 -7.53 -11.57
C PRO A 96 -0.88 -7.04 -11.14
N THR A 97 -1.90 -7.85 -11.39
CA THR A 97 -3.29 -7.57 -10.99
C THR A 97 -3.38 -7.09 -9.55
N ARG A 98 -4.08 -5.97 -9.37
CA ARG A 98 -4.23 -5.27 -8.09
C ARG A 98 -5.14 -6.04 -7.14
N GLU A 99 -4.72 -6.19 -5.91
CA GLU A 99 -5.59 -6.60 -4.82
C GLU A 99 -6.48 -5.41 -4.40
N ASN A 100 -7.54 -5.67 -3.65
CA ASN A 100 -8.51 -4.67 -3.22
C ASN A 100 -7.84 -3.41 -2.66
N PRO A 101 -8.01 -2.23 -3.29
CA PRO A 101 -7.35 -0.98 -2.89
C PRO A 101 -7.95 -0.34 -1.63
N ALA A 102 -9.12 -0.79 -1.18
CA ALA A 102 -9.85 -0.19 -0.07
C ALA A 102 -9.05 -0.21 1.24
N ASP A 103 -9.34 0.74 2.11
CA ASP A 103 -9.06 0.62 3.53
C ASP A 103 -10.17 -0.19 4.22
N CYS A 104 -9.83 -0.79 5.33
CA CYS A 104 -10.74 -1.60 6.13
C CYS A 104 -10.66 -1.14 7.58
N LEU A 105 -11.82 -0.85 8.18
CA LEU A 105 -11.94 -0.53 9.60
C LEU A 105 -12.29 -1.83 10.33
N LEU A 106 -11.45 -2.22 11.27
CA LEU A 106 -11.68 -3.33 12.18
C LEU A 106 -12.11 -2.76 13.53
N ILE A 107 -13.28 -3.14 14.01
CA ILE A 107 -13.90 -2.57 15.22
C ILE A 107 -14.06 -3.66 16.27
N ASN A 108 -13.53 -3.42 17.45
CA ASN A 108 -13.77 -4.23 18.62
C ASN A 108 -15.26 -4.12 19.05
N SER A 109 -15.86 -5.16 19.57
CA SER A 109 -17.28 -5.16 19.99
C SER A 109 -17.64 -4.01 20.94
N LYS A 110 -16.71 -3.57 21.79
CA LYS A 110 -16.89 -2.42 22.70
C LYS A 110 -16.87 -1.06 21.99
N GLY A 111 -16.32 -1.00 20.80
CA GLY A 111 -16.22 0.22 19.96
C GLY A 111 -17.33 0.34 18.93
N PHE A 112 -18.14 -0.72 18.75
CA PHE A 112 -19.13 -0.82 17.70
C PHE A 112 -20.46 -0.16 18.10
N ASP A 113 -20.95 0.76 17.25
CA ASP A 113 -22.31 1.30 17.31
C ASP A 113 -22.87 1.46 15.88
N ARG A 114 -23.84 0.60 15.54
CA ARG A 114 -24.47 0.58 14.20
C ARG A 114 -25.26 1.86 13.87
N LYS A 115 -25.60 2.67 14.85
CA LYS A 115 -26.39 3.90 14.65
C LYS A 115 -25.53 5.09 14.27
N GLN A 116 -24.23 4.99 14.46
CA GLN A 116 -23.25 6.05 14.20
C GLN A 116 -22.53 5.84 12.87
N ASP A 117 -22.05 6.93 12.28
CA ASP A 117 -21.19 6.89 11.08
C ASP A 117 -19.94 6.06 11.33
N LEU A 118 -19.48 5.37 10.28
CA LEU A 118 -18.39 4.39 10.36
C LEU A 118 -18.67 3.22 11.33
N ASN A 119 -19.88 3.10 11.87
CA ASN A 119 -20.30 2.15 12.92
C ASN A 119 -19.46 2.24 14.20
N LEU A 120 -18.94 3.41 14.52
CA LEU A 120 -18.11 3.68 15.70
C LEU A 120 -18.91 4.39 16.79
N LYS A 121 -18.77 3.95 18.03
CA LYS A 121 -19.32 4.68 19.19
C LYS A 121 -18.77 6.12 19.25
N ASP A 122 -19.42 6.97 20.03
CA ASP A 122 -18.94 8.34 20.26
C ASP A 122 -17.56 8.33 20.92
N SER A 123 -16.71 9.26 20.47
CA SER A 123 -15.33 9.44 20.95
C SER A 123 -14.49 8.15 20.90
N ALA A 124 -14.75 7.25 19.93
CA ALA A 124 -14.01 6.00 19.79
C ALA A 124 -12.51 6.25 19.57
N VAL A 125 -11.69 5.42 20.21
CA VAL A 125 -10.22 5.44 20.05
C VAL A 125 -9.85 4.63 18.81
N VAL A 126 -9.38 5.32 17.75
CA VAL A 126 -9.01 4.69 16.47
C VAL A 126 -7.51 4.70 16.24
N GLY A 127 -6.95 3.52 16.02
CA GLY A 127 -5.51 3.32 15.78
C GLY A 127 -5.12 3.50 14.32
N THR A 128 -4.31 4.52 14.02
CA THR A 128 -3.64 4.71 12.72
C THR A 128 -2.50 5.71 12.84
N SER A 129 -1.35 5.45 12.17
CA SER A 129 -0.24 6.42 12.03
C SER A 129 -0.22 7.11 10.67
N SER A 130 -1.20 6.84 9.79
CA SER A 130 -1.27 7.44 8.46
C SER A 130 -1.97 8.80 8.53
N ALA A 131 -1.26 9.87 8.16
CA ALA A 131 -1.81 11.23 8.06
C ALA A 131 -3.06 11.26 7.16
N ARG A 132 -3.00 10.61 5.99
CA ARG A 132 -4.14 10.47 5.08
C ARG A 132 -5.37 9.87 5.75
N ARG A 133 -5.20 8.80 6.54
CA ARG A 133 -6.32 8.14 7.24
C ARG A 133 -6.84 9.00 8.38
N LYS A 134 -5.93 9.64 9.14
CA LYS A 134 -6.32 10.55 10.23
C LYS A 134 -7.23 11.65 9.70
N ASN A 135 -6.83 12.36 8.67
CA ASN A 135 -7.59 13.47 8.10
C ASN A 135 -8.95 13.02 7.56
N GLN A 136 -9.01 11.90 6.86
CA GLN A 136 -10.28 11.39 6.36
C GLN A 136 -11.20 10.89 7.49
N LEU A 137 -10.67 10.26 8.53
CA LEU A 137 -11.48 9.87 9.69
C LEU A 137 -12.11 11.07 10.38
N LEU A 138 -11.31 12.12 10.64
CA LEU A 138 -11.81 13.35 11.28
C LEU A 138 -12.77 14.13 10.38
N PHE A 139 -12.64 14.03 9.06
CA PHE A 139 -13.62 14.59 8.12
C PHE A 139 -15.01 13.96 8.25
N PHE A 140 -15.07 12.66 8.50
CA PHE A 140 -16.35 11.95 8.70
C PHE A 140 -16.85 12.00 10.14
N ARG A 141 -15.95 12.03 11.12
CA ARG A 141 -16.23 11.94 12.55
C ARG A 141 -15.18 12.74 13.33
N GLU A 142 -15.45 14.01 13.58
CA GLU A 142 -14.53 14.92 14.29
C GLU A 142 -14.34 14.57 15.78
N ASP A 143 -15.26 13.81 16.36
CA ASP A 143 -15.23 13.37 17.75
C ASP A 143 -14.22 12.22 18.01
N LEU A 144 -13.69 11.57 16.97
CA LEU A 144 -12.81 10.40 17.12
C LEU A 144 -11.47 10.77 17.79
N GLN A 145 -11.02 9.89 18.68
CA GLN A 145 -9.71 9.98 19.31
C GLN A 145 -8.69 9.17 18.51
N LEU A 146 -7.84 9.85 17.73
CA LEU A 146 -6.86 9.18 16.89
C LEU A 146 -5.56 8.92 17.66
N ARG A 147 -5.07 7.67 17.66
CA ARG A 147 -3.82 7.26 18.28
C ARG A 147 -2.92 6.55 17.29
N ASP A 148 -1.61 6.74 17.42
CA ASP A 148 -0.64 6.06 16.56
C ASP A 148 -0.68 4.54 16.73
N LEU A 149 -0.70 3.82 15.61
CA LEU A 149 -0.69 2.36 15.55
C LEU A 149 0.52 1.87 14.75
N ARG A 150 1.38 1.08 15.36
CA ARG A 150 2.61 0.57 14.78
C ARG A 150 2.73 -0.94 14.86
N GLY A 151 3.63 -1.49 14.03
CA GLY A 151 3.87 -2.90 13.86
C GLY A 151 3.47 -3.39 12.47
N ASN A 152 3.75 -4.66 12.17
CA ASN A 152 3.23 -5.35 10.99
C ASN A 152 1.71 -5.61 11.15
N VAL A 153 1.07 -6.14 10.11
CA VAL A 153 -0.39 -6.33 10.11
C VAL A 153 -0.85 -7.23 11.27
N PRO A 154 -0.27 -8.41 11.52
CA PRO A 154 -0.64 -9.24 12.67
C PRO A 154 -0.49 -8.50 14.01
N THR A 155 0.62 -7.83 14.24
CA THR A 155 0.86 -7.07 15.48
C THR A 155 -0.20 -5.99 15.71
N ARG A 156 -0.64 -5.30 14.63
CA ARG A 156 -1.70 -4.28 14.74
C ARG A 156 -3.05 -4.89 15.10
N VAL A 157 -3.37 -6.03 14.50
CA VAL A 157 -4.60 -6.77 14.83
C VAL A 157 -4.56 -7.27 16.28
N ASP A 158 -3.42 -7.76 16.75
CA ASP A 158 -3.26 -8.20 18.14
C ASP A 158 -3.43 -7.06 19.16
N LYS A 159 -2.99 -5.85 18.83
CA LYS A 159 -3.23 -4.66 19.66
C LYS A 159 -4.73 -4.33 19.78
N LEU A 160 -5.47 -4.45 18.66
CA LEU A 160 -6.93 -4.32 18.69
C LEU A 160 -7.56 -5.43 19.55
N ARG A 161 -7.11 -6.67 19.39
CA ARG A 161 -7.56 -7.85 20.16
C ARG A 161 -7.36 -7.68 21.67
N LYS A 162 -6.24 -7.05 22.06
CA LYS A 162 -5.94 -6.70 23.45
C LYS A 162 -6.75 -5.51 23.99
N GLY A 163 -7.56 -4.85 23.15
CA GLY A 163 -8.39 -3.72 23.54
C GLY A 163 -7.62 -2.40 23.72
N GLU A 164 -6.42 -2.28 23.15
CA GLU A 164 -5.64 -1.02 23.17
C GLU A 164 -6.34 0.09 22.34
N TYR A 165 -7.24 -0.30 21.44
CA TYR A 165 -8.04 0.56 20.57
C TYR A 165 -9.48 0.05 20.50
N ASP A 166 -10.44 0.94 20.25
CA ASP A 166 -11.81 0.58 19.90
C ASP A 166 -11.89 0.11 18.43
N ALA A 167 -11.07 0.69 17.56
CA ALA A 167 -10.96 0.29 16.16
C ALA A 167 -9.55 0.58 15.60
N ILE A 168 -9.20 -0.06 14.48
CA ILE A 168 -7.98 0.22 13.71
C ILE A 168 -8.29 0.27 12.22
N VAL A 169 -7.51 1.06 11.44
CA VAL A 169 -7.63 1.10 9.99
C VAL A 169 -6.43 0.43 9.33
N LEU A 170 -6.71 -0.56 8.48
CA LEU A 170 -5.72 -1.31 7.73
C LEU A 170 -6.05 -1.32 6.23
N ALA A 171 -5.06 -1.55 5.37
CA ALA A 171 -5.32 -1.81 3.96
C ALA A 171 -5.92 -3.21 3.78
N LYS A 172 -7.06 -3.32 3.10
CA LYS A 172 -7.76 -4.57 2.85
C LYS A 172 -6.86 -5.61 2.18
N ALA A 173 -6.04 -5.17 1.23
CA ALA A 173 -5.06 -6.02 0.54
C ALA A 173 -4.11 -6.77 1.50
N GLY A 174 -3.66 -6.13 2.58
CA GLY A 174 -2.79 -6.77 3.56
C GLY A 174 -3.51 -7.85 4.36
N LEU A 175 -4.77 -7.60 4.73
CA LEU A 175 -5.61 -8.57 5.44
C LEU A 175 -5.92 -9.80 4.56
N ASN A 176 -6.28 -9.57 3.29
CA ASN A 176 -6.59 -10.64 2.34
C ASN A 176 -5.36 -11.52 2.07
N ARG A 177 -4.20 -10.91 1.81
CA ARG A 177 -2.96 -11.64 1.52
C ARG A 177 -2.50 -12.51 2.68
N LEU A 178 -2.66 -12.06 3.90
CA LEU A 178 -2.29 -12.82 5.10
C LEU A 178 -3.40 -13.75 5.60
N ASN A 179 -4.57 -13.71 4.97
CA ASN A 179 -5.74 -14.54 5.37
C ASN A 179 -6.01 -14.49 6.89
N ILE A 180 -6.00 -13.27 7.46
CA ILE A 180 -6.14 -13.08 8.91
C ILE A 180 -7.58 -13.38 9.31
N ASP A 181 -7.77 -14.22 10.35
CA ASP A 181 -9.09 -14.44 10.94
C ASP A 181 -9.56 -13.17 11.68
N LEU A 182 -10.70 -12.64 11.22
CA LEU A 182 -11.28 -11.39 11.68
C LEU A 182 -12.68 -11.61 12.28
N LYS A 183 -13.11 -12.87 12.52
CA LYS A 183 -14.47 -13.21 12.97
C LYS A 183 -14.87 -12.55 14.29
N GLU A 184 -13.91 -12.20 15.13
CA GLU A 184 -14.11 -11.54 16.42
C GLU A 184 -14.37 -10.03 16.30
N PHE A 185 -14.16 -9.43 15.12
CA PHE A 185 -14.30 -8.00 14.89
C PHE A 185 -15.48 -7.69 13.98
N HIS A 186 -16.06 -6.50 14.16
CA HIS A 186 -16.93 -5.93 13.14
C HIS A 186 -16.05 -5.30 12.05
N VAL A 187 -16.19 -5.79 10.82
CA VAL A 187 -15.36 -5.40 9.68
C VAL A 187 -16.15 -4.46 8.78
N VAL A 188 -15.68 -3.22 8.61
CA VAL A 188 -16.27 -2.24 7.70
C VAL A 188 -15.29 -1.98 6.56
N ASN A 189 -15.66 -2.39 5.33
CA ASN A 189 -14.89 -2.05 4.14
C ASN A 189 -15.22 -0.63 3.73
N LEU A 190 -14.21 0.23 3.70
CA LEU A 190 -14.35 1.64 3.34
C LEU A 190 -14.25 1.76 1.81
N SER A 191 -15.33 2.22 1.16
CA SER A 191 -15.34 2.39 -0.30
C SER A 191 -14.19 3.30 -0.76
N PRO A 192 -13.35 2.90 -1.73
CA PRO A 192 -12.24 3.70 -2.22
C PRO A 192 -12.66 5.00 -2.91
N HIS A 193 -13.95 5.12 -3.30
CA HIS A 193 -14.53 6.35 -3.84
C HIS A 193 -14.88 7.37 -2.75
N VAL A 194 -15.03 6.90 -1.51
CA VAL A 194 -15.44 7.71 -0.36
C VAL A 194 -14.29 7.90 0.62
N PHE A 195 -13.62 6.83 1.00
CA PHE A 195 -12.41 6.85 1.82
C PHE A 195 -11.23 6.54 0.90
N ILE A 196 -10.65 7.59 0.35
CA ILE A 196 -9.71 7.50 -0.78
C ILE A 196 -8.39 6.89 -0.31
N PRO A 197 -7.94 5.76 -0.90
CA PRO A 197 -6.74 5.05 -0.48
C PRO A 197 -5.45 5.79 -0.84
N ALA A 198 -4.32 5.30 -0.34
CA ALA A 198 -3.02 5.76 -0.79
C ALA A 198 -2.81 5.37 -2.28
N PRO A 199 -2.12 6.21 -3.07
CA PRO A 199 -1.78 5.87 -4.45
C PRO A 199 -1.15 4.48 -4.54
N ALA A 200 -1.60 3.68 -5.49
CA ALA A 200 -1.16 2.30 -5.71
C ALA A 200 -1.41 1.33 -4.52
N GLN A 201 -2.28 1.66 -3.56
CA GLN A 201 -2.63 0.73 -2.50
C GLN A 201 -3.22 -0.55 -3.09
N GLY A 202 -2.77 -1.72 -2.64
CA GLY A 202 -3.17 -3.03 -3.16
C GLY A 202 -2.32 -3.54 -4.34
N ALA A 203 -1.58 -2.69 -5.04
CA ALA A 203 -0.72 -3.09 -6.14
C ALA A 203 0.69 -3.52 -5.67
N LEU A 204 1.30 -4.44 -6.43
CA LEU A 204 2.71 -4.79 -6.31
C LEU A 204 3.49 -4.14 -7.45
N GLY A 205 4.71 -3.69 -7.15
CA GLY A 205 5.68 -3.24 -8.16
C GLY A 205 6.81 -4.24 -8.29
N LEU A 206 7.07 -4.67 -9.52
CA LEU A 206 8.18 -5.54 -9.88
C LEU A 206 9.32 -4.67 -10.41
N GLN A 207 10.29 -4.37 -9.54
CA GLN A 207 11.40 -3.47 -9.85
C GLN A 207 12.64 -4.28 -10.26
N VAL A 208 13.28 -3.87 -11.36
CA VAL A 208 14.46 -4.52 -11.94
C VAL A 208 15.48 -3.45 -12.34
N ARG A 209 16.67 -3.89 -12.73
CA ARG A 209 17.63 -3.02 -13.42
C ARG A 209 17.09 -2.60 -14.79
N GLU A 210 17.30 -1.35 -15.15
CA GLU A 210 16.84 -0.79 -16.42
C GLU A 210 17.48 -1.48 -17.62
N GLU A 211 18.72 -1.94 -17.48
CA GLU A 211 19.50 -2.67 -18.48
C GLU A 211 19.13 -4.15 -18.66
N ASP A 212 18.33 -4.75 -17.75
CA ASP A 212 17.96 -6.17 -17.82
C ASP A 212 16.78 -6.40 -18.79
N ASP A 213 17.05 -6.24 -20.10
CA ASP A 213 16.03 -6.37 -21.14
C ASP A 213 15.36 -7.74 -21.15
N PHE A 214 16.14 -8.81 -20.87
CA PHE A 214 15.58 -10.15 -20.80
C PHE A 214 14.49 -10.23 -19.72
N LEU A 215 14.78 -9.77 -18.51
CA LEU A 215 13.83 -9.89 -17.40
C LEU A 215 12.64 -8.95 -17.60
N LYS A 216 12.85 -7.73 -18.12
CA LYS A 216 11.75 -6.80 -18.48
C LYS A 216 10.78 -7.45 -19.46
N GLU A 217 11.29 -8.10 -20.52
CA GLU A 217 10.44 -8.76 -21.51
C GLU A 217 9.64 -9.93 -20.92
N GLN A 218 10.24 -10.73 -20.02
CA GLN A 218 9.52 -11.80 -19.37
C GLN A 218 8.44 -11.26 -18.42
N LEU A 219 8.74 -10.22 -17.66
CA LEU A 219 7.84 -9.62 -16.68
C LEU A 219 6.64 -8.92 -17.33
N LYS A 220 6.74 -8.46 -18.58
CA LYS A 220 5.58 -7.95 -19.33
C LYS A 220 4.41 -8.92 -19.38
N LYS A 221 4.67 -10.24 -19.35
CA LYS A 221 3.63 -11.28 -19.31
C LYS A 221 2.84 -11.30 -18.00
N LEU A 222 3.40 -10.73 -16.95
CA LEU A 222 2.78 -10.61 -15.63
C LEU A 222 2.12 -9.24 -15.40
N ASN A 223 2.32 -8.30 -16.34
CA ASN A 223 1.76 -6.96 -16.22
C ASN A 223 0.26 -6.97 -16.49
N ASP A 224 -0.50 -6.41 -15.57
CA ASP A 224 -1.91 -6.09 -15.77
C ASP A 224 -2.02 -4.63 -16.22
N THR A 225 -2.38 -4.42 -17.49
CA THR A 225 -2.39 -3.09 -18.10
C THR A 225 -3.35 -2.14 -17.38
N ASN A 226 -4.55 -2.61 -17.03
CA ASN A 226 -5.53 -1.77 -16.34
C ASN A 226 -5.04 -1.32 -14.96
N THR A 227 -4.42 -2.23 -14.21
CA THR A 227 -3.79 -1.92 -12.93
C THR A 227 -2.62 -0.98 -13.13
N SER A 228 -1.70 -1.29 -14.06
CA SER A 228 -0.51 -0.49 -14.36
C SER A 228 -0.87 0.94 -14.69
N ASP A 229 -1.81 1.16 -15.60
CA ASP A 229 -2.26 2.50 -16.00
C ASP A 229 -2.91 3.24 -14.83
N SER A 230 -3.77 2.56 -14.07
CA SER A 230 -4.45 3.18 -12.92
C SER A 230 -3.44 3.65 -11.86
N VAL A 231 -2.50 2.79 -11.46
CA VAL A 231 -1.52 3.16 -10.43
C VAL A 231 -0.48 4.15 -10.94
N HIS A 232 -0.14 4.10 -12.23
CA HIS A 232 0.72 5.10 -12.85
C HIS A 232 0.08 6.49 -12.76
N PHE A 233 -1.21 6.59 -13.09
CA PHE A 233 -1.96 7.84 -13.01
C PHE A 233 -2.07 8.36 -11.56
N GLU A 234 -2.40 7.48 -10.59
CA GLU A 234 -2.43 7.83 -9.17
C GLU A 234 -1.08 8.37 -8.66
N ARG A 235 0.01 7.73 -9.04
CA ARG A 235 1.39 8.11 -8.66
C ARG A 235 1.86 9.39 -9.35
N ALA A 236 1.45 9.62 -10.60
CA ALA A 236 1.78 10.85 -11.33
C ALA A 236 1.19 12.08 -10.63
N ILE A 237 -0.07 12.01 -10.15
CA ILE A 237 -0.70 13.10 -9.40
C ILE A 237 0.05 13.35 -8.08
N LEU A 238 0.41 12.29 -7.34
CA LEU A 238 1.20 12.43 -6.12
C LEU A 238 2.54 13.17 -6.39
N ASN A 239 3.20 12.80 -7.47
CA ASN A 239 4.48 13.40 -7.87
C ASN A 239 4.35 14.88 -8.23
N GLN A 240 3.30 15.26 -8.97
CA GLN A 240 3.02 16.66 -9.34
C GLN A 240 2.74 17.56 -8.15
N LEU A 241 2.13 17.01 -7.10
CA LEU A 241 1.84 17.75 -5.86
C LEU A 241 3.04 17.82 -4.90
N GLY A 242 4.20 17.30 -5.31
CA GLY A 242 5.41 17.28 -4.48
C GLY A 242 5.29 16.42 -3.22
N GLY A 243 4.25 15.57 -3.14
CA GLY A 243 3.98 14.71 -2.01
C GLY A 243 4.84 13.44 -2.00
N GLY A 244 5.31 13.04 -0.82
CA GLY A 244 5.92 11.72 -0.57
C GLY A 244 4.92 10.74 0.05
N CYS A 245 5.38 9.51 0.33
CA CYS A 245 4.56 8.46 0.96
C CYS A 245 3.96 8.85 2.32
N HIS A 246 4.44 9.93 2.94
CA HIS A 246 4.00 10.41 4.25
C HIS A 246 2.99 11.56 4.19
N SER A 247 2.79 12.17 3.01
CA SER A 247 1.83 13.26 2.87
C SER A 247 0.38 12.79 3.11
N PRO A 248 -0.50 13.67 3.65
CA PRO A 248 -1.91 13.36 3.83
C PRO A 248 -2.66 13.38 2.49
N PHE A 249 -2.20 12.55 1.56
CA PHE A 249 -2.66 12.46 0.18
C PHE A 249 -3.23 11.08 -0.14
N GLY A 250 -4.35 11.03 -0.83
CA GLY A 250 -4.96 9.83 -1.38
C GLY A 250 -5.30 10.02 -2.85
N ALA A 251 -5.16 8.97 -3.64
CA ALA A 251 -5.64 8.92 -5.02
C ALA A 251 -6.10 7.52 -5.36
N TYR A 252 -7.21 7.43 -6.07
CA TYR A 252 -7.76 6.19 -6.57
C TYR A 252 -8.28 6.39 -7.99
N SER A 253 -7.82 5.57 -8.92
CA SER A 253 -8.25 5.59 -10.31
C SER A 253 -8.90 4.26 -10.69
N ALA A 254 -10.02 4.31 -11.38
CA ALA A 254 -10.72 3.15 -11.90
C ALA A 254 -11.31 3.43 -13.29
N LEU A 255 -11.48 2.38 -14.08
CA LEU A 255 -12.27 2.42 -15.31
C LEU A 255 -13.72 2.06 -15.01
N ASP A 256 -14.64 2.74 -15.65
CA ASP A 256 -16.05 2.34 -15.67
C ASP A 256 -16.30 1.22 -16.72
N ASN A 257 -17.55 0.79 -16.82
CA ASN A 257 -17.94 -0.30 -17.70
C ASN A 257 -17.85 0.03 -19.21
N VAL A 258 -17.70 1.32 -19.55
CA VAL A 258 -17.57 1.79 -20.94
C VAL A 258 -16.14 2.26 -21.27
N GLY A 259 -15.23 2.14 -20.31
CA GLY A 259 -13.79 2.40 -20.50
C GLY A 259 -13.35 3.82 -20.14
N ASN A 260 -14.23 4.67 -19.58
CA ASN A 260 -13.80 5.97 -19.08
C ASN A 260 -13.01 5.81 -17.79
N ARG A 261 -11.94 6.59 -17.67
CA ARG A 261 -11.12 6.62 -16.46
C ARG A 261 -11.63 7.69 -15.51
N HIS A 262 -11.92 7.29 -14.30
CA HIS A 262 -12.29 8.16 -13.20
C HIS A 262 -11.15 8.24 -12.18
N ILE A 263 -11.01 9.40 -11.54
CA ILE A 263 -10.03 9.62 -10.46
C ILE A 263 -10.68 10.32 -9.29
N TRP A 264 -10.44 9.82 -8.10
CA TRP A 264 -10.80 10.42 -6.82
C TRP A 264 -9.53 10.80 -6.09
N VAL A 265 -9.45 12.03 -5.63
CA VAL A 265 -8.27 12.57 -4.95
C VAL A 265 -8.70 13.20 -3.63
N THR A 266 -7.88 13.02 -2.60
CA THR A 266 -7.98 13.75 -1.33
C THR A 266 -6.60 14.27 -0.95
N SER A 267 -6.53 15.52 -0.50
CA SER A 267 -5.30 16.16 -0.08
C SER A 267 -5.56 17.10 1.09
N SER A 268 -4.61 17.21 1.99
CA SER A 268 -4.61 18.19 3.09
C SER A 268 -3.23 18.84 3.19
N GLY A 269 -3.15 20.05 3.72
CA GLY A 269 -1.88 20.72 3.99
C GLY A 269 -1.11 20.02 5.09
N GLU A 270 -1.76 19.84 6.23
CA GLU A 270 -1.16 19.20 7.42
C GLU A 270 -2.04 18.07 7.97
N VAL A 271 -1.50 17.38 8.98
CA VAL A 271 -2.26 16.39 9.75
C VAL A 271 -3.33 17.11 10.56
N ASN A 272 -4.55 16.60 10.52
CA ASN A 272 -5.79 17.12 11.12
C ASN A 272 -6.44 18.29 10.37
N ASP A 273 -5.91 18.71 9.22
CA ASP A 273 -6.63 19.64 8.34
C ASP A 273 -7.84 18.95 7.68
N ILE A 274 -8.86 19.75 7.38
CA ILE A 274 -9.99 19.28 6.58
C ILE A 274 -9.50 18.97 5.16
N PRO A 275 -9.66 17.73 4.66
CA PRO A 275 -9.15 17.38 3.36
C PRO A 275 -9.95 18.02 2.22
N THR A 276 -9.27 18.60 1.25
CA THR A 276 -9.83 18.91 -0.05
C THR A 276 -10.06 17.61 -0.83
N ARG A 277 -11.22 17.48 -1.46
CA ARG A 277 -11.61 16.31 -2.24
C ARG A 277 -11.98 16.72 -3.66
N CYS A 278 -11.39 16.01 -4.63
CA CYS A 278 -11.65 16.26 -6.05
C CYS A 278 -12.04 14.96 -6.74
N PHE A 279 -12.88 15.11 -7.76
CA PHE A 279 -13.22 14.05 -8.69
C PHE A 279 -12.97 14.54 -10.11
N GLY A 280 -12.39 13.69 -10.93
CA GLY A 280 -12.18 13.94 -12.36
C GLY A 280 -12.55 12.72 -13.19
N SER A 281 -12.98 12.97 -14.43
CA SER A 281 -13.30 11.93 -15.40
C SER A 281 -12.80 12.34 -16.79
N ASN A 282 -12.40 11.37 -17.59
CA ASN A 282 -12.11 11.57 -19.00
C ASN A 282 -13.27 11.08 -19.89
N GLU A 283 -14.50 11.23 -19.43
CA GLU A 283 -15.67 10.95 -20.27
C GLU A 283 -15.52 11.67 -21.60
N ILE A 284 -15.60 10.88 -22.68
CA ILE A 284 -15.68 11.43 -24.04
C ILE A 284 -17.12 11.91 -24.20
N VAL A 285 -17.30 13.24 -24.18
CA VAL A 285 -18.59 13.88 -24.48
C VAL A 285 -18.86 13.78 -25.98
#